data_c080d15365cc533e17960ad6bcfd0db1
#
_entry.id   c080d15365cc533e17960ad6bcfd0db1
#
_cell.length_a   1.000
_cell.length_b   1.000
_cell.length_c   1.000
_cell.angle_alpha   90.00
_cell.angle_beta   90.00
_cell.angle_gamma   90.00
#
_symmetry.space_group_name_H-M   'P 1'
#
loop_
_entity.id
_entity.type
_entity.pdbx_description
1 polymer ?
#
loop_
_entity_poly.entity_id
_entity_poly.type
_entity_poly.pdbx_seq_one_letter_code
_entity_poly.pdbx_strand_id
1 'polypeptide(L)'
;MCGIVGFTGAAQAAPILLDGLAKLEYRGYDSAGLAVQNATGKIEVVKAKGRLKVLSEMTDGGNALTGTCGIGHTRWATHGEPSVVNAHPHYSNDKKIAIVHNGIIENYLEIKERLTNKGFTFVSQTDTEVLAQLLDYYYMGESAGDPLDAIARTMLHVRGSYALGVLFADEPGTIYAARKDSPLVVGKAESGTLIASDVPALLKYTRTVYYIDNLEIARLTPDSIEFFDTDKEPVQHEASTIEWDTEAAEKGGFEHFMMKEIHEQPAAVRDTLSPRLKDGKIDLSELALDEDAIRGIHRIYIIGCGSAYHVGMAARYVFESLARLPVEVDVASEFRYRNPVLEPDSLALVISQSGETADTLAALRLCKDRGVRTVGIVNVVGSSIAREADATMYTWAGPEISVATTKAYSTQLAACYLLATEFARVRSTLADGQYENLVADLEALPEKIEKTLADKERIQWFASKYANAKDAFFIGRGLDYAVALEGSLKFKEISYIHSEAFAAGEMKHGPISLVEKGTLVVGILTQPDLFEKSVSNMVEVKSRGAFLMGLTTYGNYSIEDTAGFTVYVPKTDPHFATSLSVIPLQLLAYYVSCAKGLDVDKPRNLAKSVTVE
;
A
#
# COMPACT_ATOMS: atom_id res chain seq x y z
N MET A 1 -4.63 8.73 -2.61
CA MET A 1 -6.00 8.20 -2.58
C MET A 1 -6.81 8.79 -1.45
N CYS A 2 -8.14 8.72 -1.58
CA CYS A 2 -9.08 9.39 -0.71
C CYS A 2 -9.49 8.54 0.50
N GLY A 3 -9.96 9.16 1.59
CA GLY A 3 -10.57 8.51 2.73
C GLY A 3 -12.07 8.76 2.78
N ILE A 4 -12.86 7.69 2.93
CA ILE A 4 -14.31 7.77 3.19
C ILE A 4 -14.58 7.32 4.61
N VAL A 5 -15.47 8.05 5.32
CA VAL A 5 -16.06 7.63 6.58
C VAL A 5 -17.54 8.01 6.55
N GLY A 6 -18.42 7.12 7.01
CA GLY A 6 -19.83 7.43 7.26
C GLY A 6 -20.26 6.89 8.62
N PHE A 7 -21.22 7.53 9.24
CA PHE A 7 -21.81 7.12 10.52
C PHE A 7 -23.30 7.45 10.55
N THR A 8 -24.09 6.50 11.03
CA THR A 8 -25.47 6.73 11.43
C THR A 8 -25.76 6.03 12.76
N GLY A 9 -26.36 6.73 13.70
CA GLY A 9 -26.54 6.19 15.06
C GLY A 9 -27.20 7.17 16.03
N ALA A 10 -26.93 6.98 17.32
CA ALA A 10 -27.49 7.82 18.38
C ALA A 10 -26.64 9.07 18.69
N ALA A 11 -25.35 9.07 18.34
CA ALA A 11 -24.42 10.16 18.63
C ALA A 11 -24.38 11.19 17.48
N GLN A 12 -23.81 12.39 17.76
CA GLN A 12 -23.54 13.39 16.71
C GLN A 12 -22.54 12.82 15.68
N ALA A 13 -22.89 12.89 14.40
CA ALA A 13 -22.08 12.27 13.35
C ALA A 13 -20.77 13.01 13.10
N ALA A 14 -20.76 14.34 13.04
CA ALA A 14 -19.61 15.11 12.60
C ALA A 14 -18.32 14.87 13.42
N PRO A 15 -18.32 14.80 14.76
CA PRO A 15 -17.13 14.46 15.54
C PRO A 15 -16.60 13.05 15.22
N ILE A 16 -17.48 12.07 15.02
CA ILE A 16 -17.12 10.69 14.66
C ILE A 16 -16.48 10.63 13.27
N LEU A 17 -17.06 11.35 12.32
CA LEU A 17 -16.53 11.46 10.96
C LEU A 17 -15.14 12.10 10.96
N LEU A 18 -14.92 13.19 11.69
CA LEU A 18 -13.62 13.84 11.81
C LEU A 18 -12.56 12.91 12.45
N ASP A 19 -12.94 12.20 13.50
CA ASP A 19 -12.03 11.23 14.15
C ASP A 19 -11.63 10.09 13.20
N GLY A 20 -12.59 9.50 12.50
CA GLY A 20 -12.33 8.47 11.49
C GLY A 20 -11.50 8.98 10.31
N LEU A 21 -11.80 10.18 9.78
CA LEU A 21 -11.03 10.79 8.70
C LEU A 21 -9.60 11.13 9.12
N ALA A 22 -9.36 11.47 10.39
CA ALA A 22 -8.02 11.69 10.91
C ALA A 22 -7.16 10.43 10.82
N LYS A 23 -7.76 9.25 11.00
CA LYS A 23 -7.09 7.95 10.83
C LYS A 23 -6.85 7.60 9.36
N LEU A 24 -7.51 8.27 8.42
CA LEU A 24 -7.38 8.06 6.96
C LEU A 24 -6.63 9.20 6.24
N GLU A 25 -6.15 10.23 6.96
CA GLU A 25 -5.50 11.38 6.34
C GLU A 25 -4.22 11.00 5.56
N TYR A 26 -3.60 9.87 5.87
CA TYR A 26 -2.49 9.31 5.08
C TYR A 26 -2.89 8.90 3.66
N ARG A 27 -4.19 8.76 3.39
CA ARG A 27 -4.75 8.44 2.07
C ARG A 27 -5.01 9.69 1.23
N GLY A 28 -5.33 10.84 1.84
CA GLY A 28 -5.61 12.08 1.11
C GLY A 28 -5.64 13.28 2.06
N TYR A 29 -5.08 14.39 1.62
CA TYR A 29 -4.91 15.60 2.45
C TYR A 29 -5.00 16.90 1.65
N ASP A 30 -5.46 16.88 0.40
CA ASP A 30 -5.56 18.04 -0.48
C ASP A 30 -6.78 18.90 -0.18
N SER A 31 -7.86 18.24 0.21
CA SER A 31 -9.10 18.87 0.66
C SER A 31 -9.91 17.87 1.48
N ALA A 32 -10.85 18.35 2.29
CA ALA A 32 -11.72 17.53 3.10
C ALA A 32 -13.13 18.14 3.16
N GLY A 33 -14.13 17.32 3.50
CA GLY A 33 -15.48 17.81 3.75
C GLY A 33 -16.38 16.77 4.39
N LEU A 34 -17.46 17.27 4.96
CA LEU A 34 -18.52 16.52 5.62
C LEU A 34 -19.89 16.85 5.02
N ALA A 35 -20.77 15.86 4.94
CA ALA A 35 -22.21 16.05 4.79
C ALA A 35 -22.89 15.44 6.02
N VAL A 36 -23.68 16.23 6.74
CA VAL A 36 -24.38 15.79 7.94
C VAL A 36 -25.87 15.99 7.73
N GLN A 37 -26.65 14.98 8.03
CA GLN A 37 -28.10 14.96 7.89
C GLN A 37 -28.76 15.04 9.26
N ASN A 38 -29.70 15.95 9.41
CA ASN A 38 -30.50 16.05 10.62
C ASN A 38 -31.77 15.19 10.54
N ALA A 39 -32.53 15.14 11.64
CA ALA A 39 -33.75 14.34 11.76
C ALA A 39 -34.87 14.75 10.77
N THR A 40 -34.80 15.95 10.17
CA THR A 40 -35.78 16.41 9.14
C THR A 40 -35.34 16.06 7.71
N GLY A 41 -34.23 15.35 7.54
CA GLY A 41 -33.67 15.02 6.24
C GLY A 41 -32.80 16.10 5.61
N LYS A 42 -32.71 17.29 6.21
CA LYS A 42 -31.84 18.35 5.68
C LYS A 42 -30.37 17.94 5.76
N ILE A 43 -29.70 17.99 4.61
CA ILE A 43 -28.26 17.70 4.50
C ILE A 43 -27.48 19.02 4.49
N GLU A 44 -26.53 19.17 5.41
CA GLU A 44 -25.61 20.31 5.49
C GLU A 44 -24.20 19.84 5.10
N VAL A 45 -23.55 20.57 4.17
CA VAL A 45 -22.21 20.23 3.69
C VAL A 45 -21.25 21.35 4.00
N VAL A 46 -20.10 21.00 4.60
CA VAL A 46 -18.97 21.88 4.85
C VAL A 46 -17.73 21.29 4.18
N LYS A 47 -16.99 22.11 3.45
CA LYS A 47 -15.79 21.72 2.70
C LYS A 47 -14.63 22.67 2.97
N ALA A 48 -13.41 22.13 2.99
CA ALA A 48 -12.18 22.90 3.14
C ALA A 48 -11.11 22.44 2.15
N LYS A 49 -10.31 23.40 1.64
CA LYS A 49 -9.06 23.11 0.96
C LYS A 49 -7.96 22.91 1.99
N GLY A 50 -7.10 21.91 1.80
CA GLY A 50 -5.98 21.59 2.68
C GLY A 50 -6.27 20.43 3.62
N ARG A 51 -5.42 20.27 4.63
CA ARG A 51 -5.48 19.16 5.60
C ARG A 51 -6.77 19.18 6.42
N LEU A 52 -7.14 18.03 6.96
CA LEU A 52 -8.34 17.82 7.78
C LEU A 52 -8.46 18.81 8.96
N LYS A 53 -7.32 19.25 9.50
CA LYS A 53 -7.29 20.25 10.57
C LYS A 53 -8.08 21.52 10.21
N VAL A 54 -7.99 22.00 8.97
CA VAL A 54 -8.73 23.21 8.51
C VAL A 54 -10.24 22.97 8.61
N LEU A 55 -10.72 21.81 8.16
CA LEU A 55 -12.14 21.45 8.25
C LEU A 55 -12.59 21.31 9.71
N SER A 56 -11.76 20.70 10.56
CA SER A 56 -12.04 20.56 12.01
C SER A 56 -12.16 21.92 12.69
N GLU A 57 -11.27 22.88 12.41
CA GLU A 57 -11.34 24.24 12.94
C GLU A 57 -12.59 24.98 12.44
N MET A 58 -12.95 24.86 11.16
CA MET A 58 -14.16 25.47 10.58
C MET A 58 -15.47 24.94 11.19
N THR A 59 -15.46 23.70 11.67
CA THR A 59 -16.65 23.02 12.23
C THR A 59 -16.64 22.96 13.76
N ASP A 60 -15.70 23.65 14.43
CA ASP A 60 -15.51 23.58 15.89
C ASP A 60 -15.41 22.12 16.36
N GLY A 61 -14.49 21.34 15.75
CA GLY A 61 -14.36 19.92 16.04
C GLY A 61 -15.61 19.08 15.69
N GLY A 62 -16.45 19.58 14.79
CA GLY A 62 -17.71 18.97 14.39
C GLY A 62 -18.94 19.46 15.18
N ASN A 63 -18.77 20.25 16.25
CA ASN A 63 -19.88 20.73 17.09
C ASN A 63 -20.81 21.73 16.38
N ALA A 64 -20.31 22.40 15.34
CA ALA A 64 -21.11 23.34 14.55
C ALA A 64 -22.14 22.66 13.64
N LEU A 65 -22.03 21.35 13.41
CA LEU A 65 -22.94 20.57 12.56
C LEU A 65 -23.82 19.66 13.41
N THR A 66 -25.14 19.81 13.31
CA THR A 66 -26.10 19.03 14.11
C THR A 66 -26.74 17.95 13.27
N GLY A 67 -26.55 16.69 13.65
CA GLY A 67 -27.16 15.52 13.01
C GLY A 67 -26.47 14.23 13.42
N THR A 68 -27.22 13.14 13.37
CA THR A 68 -26.77 11.82 13.82
C THR A 68 -26.44 10.87 12.66
N CYS A 69 -26.59 11.34 11.43
CA CYS A 69 -26.25 10.62 10.21
C CYS A 69 -25.33 11.51 9.35
N GLY A 70 -24.30 10.95 8.75
CA GLY A 70 -23.43 11.74 7.89
C GLY A 70 -22.36 10.92 7.19
N ILE A 71 -21.76 11.54 6.18
CA ILE A 71 -20.63 11.03 5.41
C ILE A 71 -19.52 12.08 5.34
N GLY A 72 -18.29 11.65 5.30
CA GLY A 72 -17.13 12.51 5.24
C GLY A 72 -16.04 11.96 4.32
N HIS A 73 -15.18 12.87 3.87
CA HIS A 73 -14.16 12.55 2.88
C HIS A 73 -12.89 13.36 3.07
N THR A 74 -11.73 12.71 2.88
CA THR A 74 -10.43 13.38 2.64
C THR A 74 -9.98 13.05 1.23
N ARG A 75 -9.69 14.09 0.44
CA ARG A 75 -9.44 13.97 -0.99
C ARG A 75 -7.96 13.97 -1.32
N TRP A 76 -7.60 13.09 -2.23
CA TRP A 76 -6.43 13.13 -3.08
C TRP A 76 -6.89 13.47 -4.50
N ALA A 77 -6.46 14.61 -5.04
CA ALA A 77 -6.97 15.11 -6.31
C ALA A 77 -6.51 14.26 -7.50
N THR A 78 -7.46 13.67 -8.23
CA THR A 78 -7.26 12.99 -9.51
C THR A 78 -7.83 13.82 -10.67
N HIS A 79 -9.07 14.32 -10.52
CA HIS A 79 -9.77 15.15 -11.48
C HIS A 79 -10.09 16.52 -10.87
N GLY A 80 -9.60 17.58 -11.50
CA GLY A 80 -9.73 18.97 -10.99
C GLY A 80 -8.76 19.29 -9.85
N GLU A 81 -8.25 20.52 -9.84
CA GLU A 81 -7.31 21.00 -8.83
C GLU A 81 -7.86 20.96 -7.41
N PRO A 82 -7.01 20.91 -6.37
CA PRO A 82 -7.43 21.05 -4.98
C PRO A 82 -8.10 22.41 -4.73
N SER A 83 -9.41 22.38 -4.51
CA SER A 83 -10.25 23.57 -4.24
C SER A 83 -11.46 23.19 -3.41
N VAL A 84 -12.12 24.15 -2.80
CA VAL A 84 -13.38 23.93 -2.05
C VAL A 84 -14.47 23.39 -2.97
N VAL A 85 -14.55 23.86 -4.22
CA VAL A 85 -15.55 23.44 -5.20
C VAL A 85 -15.36 21.96 -5.56
N ASN A 86 -14.13 21.54 -5.78
CA ASN A 86 -13.76 20.17 -6.16
C ASN A 86 -13.64 19.22 -4.96
N ALA A 87 -13.72 19.71 -3.72
CA ALA A 87 -13.74 18.86 -2.53
C ALA A 87 -15.06 18.09 -2.44
N HIS A 88 -15.02 16.87 -1.87
CA HIS A 88 -16.21 16.09 -1.52
C HIS A 88 -16.74 16.51 -0.15
N PRO A 89 -18.03 16.24 0.14
CA PRO A 89 -19.09 15.64 -0.68
C PRO A 89 -19.59 16.53 -1.83
N HIS A 90 -20.16 15.91 -2.87
CA HIS A 90 -20.88 16.60 -3.94
C HIS A 90 -22.39 16.42 -3.77
N TYR A 91 -23.17 17.40 -4.29
CA TYR A 91 -24.62 17.39 -4.25
C TYR A 91 -25.24 17.12 -5.62
N SER A 92 -26.48 16.57 -5.62
CA SER A 92 -27.42 16.75 -6.74
C SER A 92 -27.84 18.23 -6.88
N ASN A 93 -28.34 18.59 -8.06
CA ASN A 93 -28.77 19.98 -8.35
C ASN A 93 -29.82 20.50 -7.39
N ASP A 94 -30.74 19.66 -6.95
CA ASP A 94 -31.80 19.95 -5.97
C ASP A 94 -31.34 19.84 -4.50
N LYS A 95 -30.06 19.41 -4.27
CA LYS A 95 -29.45 19.16 -2.97
C LYS A 95 -30.13 18.09 -2.12
N LYS A 96 -30.85 17.18 -2.73
CA LYS A 96 -31.50 16.05 -2.05
C LYS A 96 -30.54 14.86 -1.87
N ILE A 97 -29.53 14.77 -2.70
CA ILE A 97 -28.55 13.68 -2.65
C ILE A 97 -27.17 14.27 -2.38
N ALA A 98 -26.45 13.72 -1.40
CA ALA A 98 -25.03 14.01 -1.16
C ALA A 98 -24.20 12.73 -1.30
N ILE A 99 -23.06 12.82 -1.99
CA ILE A 99 -22.21 11.69 -2.29
C ILE A 99 -20.73 11.96 -1.98
N VAL A 100 -20.05 10.95 -1.43
CA VAL A 100 -18.60 10.86 -1.38
C VAL A 100 -18.16 9.68 -2.24
N HIS A 101 -17.00 9.81 -2.88
CA HIS A 101 -16.52 8.85 -3.86
C HIS A 101 -15.02 8.70 -3.78
N ASN A 102 -14.55 7.45 -3.75
CA ASN A 102 -13.17 7.06 -4.04
C ASN A 102 -13.18 6.26 -5.34
N GLY A 103 -12.28 6.55 -6.25
CA GLY A 103 -12.19 5.87 -7.52
C GLY A 103 -12.05 6.83 -8.70
N ILE A 104 -12.25 6.31 -9.91
CA ILE A 104 -12.28 7.06 -11.16
C ILE A 104 -13.42 6.54 -12.04
N ILE A 105 -14.26 7.44 -12.53
CA ILE A 105 -15.33 7.13 -13.48
C ILE A 105 -14.83 7.45 -14.89
N GLU A 106 -14.43 6.45 -15.62
CA GLU A 106 -13.78 6.58 -16.93
C GLU A 106 -14.69 7.21 -18.00
N ASN A 107 -15.98 6.92 -17.96
CA ASN A 107 -16.96 7.45 -18.92
C ASN A 107 -17.68 8.72 -18.42
N TYR A 108 -17.12 9.45 -17.44
CA TYR A 108 -17.78 10.62 -16.84
C TYR A 108 -18.04 11.74 -17.85
N LEU A 109 -17.20 11.94 -18.87
CA LEU A 109 -17.41 12.98 -19.89
C LEU A 109 -18.64 12.68 -20.74
N GLU A 110 -18.84 11.43 -21.16
CA GLU A 110 -20.01 10.97 -21.91
C GLU A 110 -21.28 11.17 -21.09
N ILE A 111 -21.25 10.76 -19.81
CA ILE A 111 -22.38 10.93 -18.88
C ILE A 111 -22.68 12.42 -18.66
N LYS A 112 -21.65 13.24 -18.46
CA LYS A 112 -21.78 14.69 -18.27
C LYS A 112 -22.45 15.36 -19.47
N GLU A 113 -22.04 15.05 -20.68
CA GLU A 113 -22.65 15.58 -21.91
C GLU A 113 -24.13 15.18 -22.01
N ARG A 114 -24.45 13.91 -21.78
CA ARG A 114 -25.84 13.41 -21.77
C ARG A 114 -26.71 14.12 -20.75
N LEU A 115 -26.23 14.30 -19.53
CA LEU A 115 -26.96 14.97 -18.45
C LEU A 115 -27.10 16.48 -18.71
N THR A 116 -26.08 17.14 -19.28
CA THR A 116 -26.14 18.55 -19.69
C THR A 116 -27.29 18.75 -20.72
N ASN A 117 -27.38 17.86 -21.70
CA ASN A 117 -28.48 17.90 -22.70
C ASN A 117 -29.86 17.66 -22.09
N LYS A 118 -29.93 17.13 -20.86
CA LYS A 118 -31.18 16.96 -20.07
C LYS A 118 -31.43 18.09 -19.08
N GLY A 119 -30.58 19.13 -19.06
CA GLY A 119 -30.74 20.32 -18.24
C GLY A 119 -30.01 20.29 -16.90
N PHE A 120 -29.18 19.27 -16.62
CA PHE A 120 -28.33 19.24 -15.42
C PHE A 120 -27.18 20.22 -15.54
N THR A 121 -26.81 20.86 -14.43
CA THR A 121 -25.70 21.80 -14.35
C THR A 121 -24.57 21.24 -13.49
N PHE A 122 -23.35 21.66 -13.82
CA PHE A 122 -22.12 21.19 -13.15
C PHE A 122 -21.28 22.38 -12.72
N VAL A 123 -20.82 22.38 -11.48
CA VAL A 123 -20.02 23.47 -10.90
C VAL A 123 -18.56 23.04 -10.66
N SER A 124 -18.31 21.75 -10.50
CA SER A 124 -16.97 21.22 -10.28
C SER A 124 -16.37 20.59 -11.55
N GLN A 125 -15.09 20.29 -11.43
CA GLN A 125 -14.31 19.58 -12.46
C GLN A 125 -14.20 18.09 -12.18
N THR A 126 -14.93 17.56 -11.18
CA THR A 126 -14.80 16.18 -10.72
C THR A 126 -15.74 15.24 -11.44
N ASP A 127 -15.32 14.02 -11.63
CA ASP A 127 -16.16 12.90 -12.04
C ASP A 127 -17.25 12.56 -11.00
N THR A 128 -16.98 12.82 -9.73
CA THR A 128 -17.91 12.57 -8.62
C THR A 128 -19.18 13.43 -8.70
N GLU A 129 -19.08 14.69 -9.13
CA GLU A 129 -20.29 15.49 -9.33
C GLU A 129 -21.17 14.89 -10.43
N VAL A 130 -20.54 14.29 -11.46
CA VAL A 130 -21.29 13.60 -12.52
C VAL A 130 -22.06 12.40 -11.95
N LEU A 131 -21.47 11.66 -11.00
CA LEU A 131 -22.18 10.60 -10.28
C LEU A 131 -23.38 11.14 -9.48
N ALA A 132 -23.21 12.25 -8.77
CA ALA A 132 -24.31 12.85 -8.00
C ALA A 132 -25.50 13.22 -8.89
N GLN A 133 -25.22 13.79 -10.08
CA GLN A 133 -26.26 14.16 -11.04
C GLN A 133 -26.87 12.93 -11.76
N LEU A 134 -26.06 11.88 -12.03
CA LEU A 134 -26.57 10.65 -12.62
C LEU A 134 -27.51 9.91 -11.67
N LEU A 135 -27.13 9.87 -10.38
CA LEU A 135 -27.95 9.28 -9.33
C LEU A 135 -29.29 10.02 -9.18
N ASP A 136 -29.27 11.36 -9.18
CA ASP A 136 -30.44 12.20 -9.17
C ASP A 136 -31.35 11.96 -10.40
N TYR A 137 -30.75 11.86 -11.58
CA TYR A 137 -31.44 11.55 -12.81
C TYR A 137 -32.25 10.24 -12.71
N TYR A 138 -31.66 9.19 -12.16
CA TYR A 138 -32.37 7.93 -11.96
C TYR A 138 -33.37 8.02 -10.82
N TYR A 139 -32.98 8.58 -9.67
CA TYR A 139 -33.81 8.68 -8.47
C TYR A 139 -35.15 9.42 -8.73
N MET A 140 -35.04 10.57 -9.39
CA MET A 140 -36.24 11.38 -9.72
C MET A 140 -37.02 10.88 -10.95
N GLY A 141 -36.37 10.02 -11.75
CA GLY A 141 -36.93 9.50 -13.00
C GLY A 141 -37.40 8.04 -12.91
N GLU A 142 -36.57 7.16 -13.49
CA GLU A 142 -36.93 5.75 -13.70
C GLU A 142 -37.08 4.96 -12.39
N SER A 143 -36.38 5.35 -11.33
CA SER A 143 -36.42 4.67 -10.02
C SER A 143 -37.57 5.16 -9.13
N ALA A 144 -38.30 6.20 -9.54
CA ALA A 144 -39.49 6.71 -8.85
C ALA A 144 -39.31 6.94 -7.33
N GLY A 145 -38.15 7.41 -6.90
CA GLY A 145 -37.80 7.67 -5.50
C GLY A 145 -37.29 6.44 -4.73
N ASP A 146 -36.91 5.34 -5.39
CA ASP A 146 -36.28 4.18 -4.78
C ASP A 146 -34.73 4.36 -4.80
N PRO A 147 -34.03 4.57 -3.65
CA PRO A 147 -32.59 4.75 -3.60
C PRO A 147 -31.81 3.52 -4.06
N LEU A 148 -32.26 2.30 -3.72
CA LEU A 148 -31.58 1.07 -4.13
C LEU A 148 -31.58 0.93 -5.65
N ASP A 149 -32.74 1.15 -6.30
CA ASP A 149 -32.86 1.09 -7.76
C ASP A 149 -32.01 2.18 -8.44
N ALA A 150 -32.00 3.40 -7.89
CA ALA A 150 -31.20 4.49 -8.43
C ALA A 150 -29.69 4.20 -8.35
N ILE A 151 -29.22 3.64 -7.23
CA ILE A 151 -27.82 3.24 -7.05
C ILE A 151 -27.48 2.09 -7.99
N ALA A 152 -28.28 1.03 -8.05
CA ALA A 152 -28.06 -0.12 -8.92
C ALA A 152 -27.95 0.30 -10.40
N ARG A 153 -28.87 1.13 -10.90
CA ARG A 153 -28.81 1.70 -12.26
C ARG A 153 -27.55 2.54 -12.50
N THR A 154 -27.16 3.34 -11.51
CA THR A 154 -25.91 4.12 -11.58
C THR A 154 -24.70 3.19 -11.71
N MET A 155 -24.61 2.17 -10.87
CA MET A 155 -23.53 1.18 -10.89
C MET A 155 -23.40 0.46 -12.23
N LEU A 156 -24.52 0.09 -12.84
CA LEU A 156 -24.55 -0.58 -14.15
C LEU A 156 -24.20 0.36 -15.32
N HIS A 157 -24.35 1.68 -15.14
CA HIS A 157 -24.09 2.66 -16.19
C HIS A 157 -22.67 3.16 -16.22
N VAL A 158 -22.00 3.23 -15.07
CA VAL A 158 -20.66 3.77 -14.95
C VAL A 158 -19.59 2.72 -15.27
N ARG A 159 -18.48 3.18 -15.88
CA ARG A 159 -17.27 2.38 -16.09
C ARG A 159 -16.17 2.91 -15.20
N GLY A 160 -15.31 2.01 -14.71
CA GLY A 160 -14.20 2.33 -13.81
C GLY A 160 -14.39 1.76 -12.41
N SER A 161 -13.56 2.22 -11.46
CA SER A 161 -13.59 1.79 -10.06
C SER A 161 -14.27 2.84 -9.19
N TYR A 162 -15.03 2.38 -8.18
CA TYR A 162 -15.67 3.29 -7.22
C TYR A 162 -15.92 2.63 -5.86
N ALA A 163 -15.85 3.45 -4.81
CA ALA A 163 -16.47 3.23 -3.51
C ALA A 163 -17.28 4.47 -3.17
N LEU A 164 -18.55 4.29 -2.85
CA LEU A 164 -19.53 5.37 -2.68
C LEU A 164 -20.11 5.36 -1.26
N GLY A 165 -20.28 6.54 -0.68
CA GLY A 165 -21.19 6.77 0.44
C GLY A 165 -22.21 7.81 0.03
N VAL A 166 -23.50 7.50 0.20
CA VAL A 166 -24.61 8.30 -0.31
C VAL A 166 -25.64 8.59 0.79
N LEU A 167 -26.11 9.83 0.85
CA LEU A 167 -27.24 10.27 1.67
C LEU A 167 -28.36 10.76 0.77
N PHE A 168 -29.60 10.36 1.09
CA PHE A 168 -30.80 10.88 0.49
C PHE A 168 -31.61 11.70 1.51
N ALA A 169 -31.99 12.91 1.14
CA ALA A 169 -32.77 13.81 2.03
C ALA A 169 -34.10 13.21 2.46
N ASP A 170 -34.71 12.43 1.57
CA ASP A 170 -36.02 11.81 1.78
C ASP A 170 -35.94 10.55 2.69
N GLU A 171 -34.71 10.06 3.03
CA GLU A 171 -34.46 8.93 3.95
C GLU A 171 -33.53 9.30 5.12
N PRO A 172 -34.02 10.06 6.09
CA PRO A 172 -33.23 10.50 7.23
C PRO A 172 -32.69 9.31 8.06
N GLY A 173 -31.40 9.37 8.40
CA GLY A 173 -30.76 8.35 9.22
C GLY A 173 -30.29 7.11 8.45
N THR A 174 -30.38 7.12 7.12
CA THR A 174 -29.93 6.01 6.27
C THR A 174 -28.70 6.41 5.46
N ILE A 175 -27.68 5.56 5.46
CA ILE A 175 -26.52 5.65 4.56
C ILE A 175 -26.58 4.50 3.58
N TYR A 176 -26.36 4.80 2.31
CA TYR A 176 -26.10 3.79 1.30
C TYR A 176 -24.63 3.75 0.96
N ALA A 177 -24.08 2.56 0.80
CA ALA A 177 -22.71 2.32 0.40
C ALA A 177 -22.68 1.34 -0.76
N ALA A 178 -21.84 1.60 -1.77
CA ALA A 178 -21.70 0.72 -2.92
C ALA A 178 -20.25 0.71 -3.38
N ARG A 179 -19.80 -0.41 -3.97
CA ARG A 179 -18.42 -0.49 -4.45
C ARG A 179 -18.25 -1.31 -5.73
N LYS A 180 -17.19 -0.97 -6.45
CA LYS A 180 -16.55 -1.79 -7.48
C LYS A 180 -15.05 -1.47 -7.49
N ASP A 181 -14.21 -2.46 -7.21
CA ASP A 181 -12.74 -2.41 -7.26
C ASP A 181 -12.05 -1.41 -6.31
N SER A 182 -12.78 -0.50 -5.67
CA SER A 182 -12.27 0.39 -4.61
C SER A 182 -12.66 -0.14 -3.22
N PRO A 183 -11.77 -0.10 -2.20
CA PRO A 183 -12.06 -0.69 -0.89
C PRO A 183 -13.14 0.10 -0.13
N LEU A 184 -14.08 -0.63 0.47
CA LEU A 184 -15.09 -0.11 1.39
C LEU A 184 -15.52 -1.21 2.36
N VAL A 185 -15.51 -0.90 3.65
CA VAL A 185 -15.93 -1.80 4.73
C VAL A 185 -17.05 -1.19 5.54
N VAL A 186 -17.90 -2.04 6.08
CA VAL A 186 -19.02 -1.67 6.94
C VAL A 186 -18.74 -2.16 8.36
N GLY A 187 -18.98 -1.33 9.37
CA GLY A 187 -18.82 -1.68 10.78
C GLY A 187 -20.14 -1.60 11.54
N LYS A 188 -20.35 -2.54 12.50
CA LYS A 188 -21.45 -2.47 13.44
C LYS A 188 -20.93 -2.21 14.85
N ALA A 189 -21.29 -1.05 15.39
CA ALA A 189 -20.97 -0.62 16.76
C ALA A 189 -22.20 -0.60 17.65
N GLU A 190 -22.03 -0.53 18.97
CA GLU A 190 -23.15 -0.34 19.90
C GLU A 190 -23.87 1.01 19.70
N SER A 191 -23.13 2.04 19.25
CA SER A 191 -23.66 3.40 19.04
C SER A 191 -24.29 3.62 17.66
N GLY A 192 -24.24 2.64 16.75
CA GLY A 192 -24.74 2.77 15.40
C GLY A 192 -23.93 1.96 14.37
N THR A 193 -24.09 2.30 13.11
CA THR A 193 -23.38 1.65 12.00
C THR A 193 -22.44 2.63 11.29
N LEU A 194 -21.38 2.11 10.71
CA LEU A 194 -20.33 2.90 10.07
C LEU A 194 -19.95 2.33 8.71
N ILE A 195 -19.46 3.20 7.83
CA ILE A 195 -18.68 2.81 6.66
C ILE A 195 -17.29 3.44 6.71
N ALA A 196 -16.30 2.78 6.17
CA ALA A 196 -14.98 3.36 5.96
C ALA A 196 -14.27 2.76 4.75
N SER A 197 -13.42 3.54 4.11
CA SER A 197 -12.56 3.02 3.04
C SER A 197 -11.36 2.23 3.55
N ASP A 198 -11.13 2.21 4.89
CA ASP A 198 -10.12 1.38 5.53
C ASP A 198 -10.46 1.13 7.00
N VAL A 199 -10.11 -0.05 7.48
CA VAL A 199 -10.37 -0.56 8.84
C VAL A 199 -9.89 0.36 9.97
N PRO A 200 -8.71 1.03 9.93
CA PRO A 200 -8.24 1.89 11.01
C PRO A 200 -9.21 2.99 11.44
N ALA A 201 -10.08 3.44 10.55
CA ALA A 201 -11.11 4.44 10.88
C ALA A 201 -12.23 3.90 11.77
N LEU A 202 -12.43 2.58 11.81
CA LEU A 202 -13.51 1.91 12.55
C LEU A 202 -13.07 1.40 13.91
N LEU A 203 -11.77 1.10 14.12
CA LEU A 203 -11.25 0.34 15.29
C LEU A 203 -11.59 0.94 16.66
N LYS A 204 -11.75 2.27 16.74
CA LYS A 204 -12.16 2.95 17.97
C LYS A 204 -13.62 2.64 18.36
N TYR A 205 -14.45 2.34 17.37
CA TYR A 205 -15.90 2.19 17.54
C TYR A 205 -16.34 0.73 17.51
N THR A 206 -15.73 -0.08 16.65
CA THR A 206 -16.03 -1.50 16.50
C THR A 206 -14.86 -2.30 15.92
N ARG A 207 -14.81 -3.58 16.30
CA ARG A 207 -13.94 -4.59 15.68
C ARG A 207 -14.72 -5.54 14.79
N THR A 208 -16.06 -5.44 14.77
CA THR A 208 -16.92 -6.25 13.91
C THR A 208 -17.15 -5.52 12.60
N VAL A 209 -16.65 -6.09 11.51
CA VAL A 209 -16.73 -5.52 10.16
C VAL A 209 -17.31 -6.51 9.17
N TYR A 210 -17.90 -5.96 8.11
CA TYR A 210 -18.40 -6.70 6.94
C TYR A 210 -17.72 -6.12 5.71
N TYR A 211 -17.24 -6.99 4.84
CA TYR A 211 -16.66 -6.59 3.55
C TYR A 211 -17.76 -6.62 2.50
N ILE A 212 -17.97 -5.50 1.79
CA ILE A 212 -18.88 -5.42 0.65
C ILE A 212 -18.16 -6.00 -0.56
N ASP A 213 -18.79 -6.86 -1.33
CA ASP A 213 -18.24 -7.36 -2.58
C ASP A 213 -18.49 -6.42 -3.77
N ASN A 214 -17.85 -6.69 -4.91
CA ASN A 214 -18.02 -5.85 -6.09
C ASN A 214 -19.47 -5.92 -6.61
N LEU A 215 -19.99 -4.77 -6.99
CA LEU A 215 -21.37 -4.61 -7.48
C LEU A 215 -22.45 -4.92 -6.43
N GLU A 216 -22.15 -4.72 -5.17
CA GLU A 216 -23.11 -4.79 -4.08
C GLU A 216 -23.39 -3.42 -3.47
N ILE A 217 -24.56 -3.31 -2.85
CA ILE A 217 -25.06 -2.13 -2.15
C ILE A 217 -25.33 -2.50 -0.69
N ALA A 218 -24.75 -1.76 0.25
CA ALA A 218 -25.12 -1.85 1.66
C ALA A 218 -26.05 -0.69 2.04
N ARG A 219 -27.17 -1.01 2.71
CA ARG A 219 -28.06 -0.06 3.36
C ARG A 219 -27.83 -0.10 4.86
N LEU A 220 -27.42 1.02 5.44
CA LEU A 220 -27.12 1.16 6.85
C LEU A 220 -28.14 2.07 7.52
N THR A 221 -28.76 1.58 8.58
CA THR A 221 -29.54 2.37 9.54
C THR A 221 -28.84 2.38 10.89
N PRO A 222 -29.29 3.15 11.90
CA PRO A 222 -28.68 3.08 13.23
C PRO A 222 -28.59 1.67 13.81
N ASP A 223 -29.56 0.81 13.49
CA ASP A 223 -29.70 -0.51 14.12
C ASP A 223 -29.42 -1.70 13.21
N SER A 224 -29.40 -1.51 11.88
CA SER A 224 -29.30 -2.59 10.89
C SER A 224 -28.32 -2.30 9.77
N ILE A 225 -27.78 -3.39 9.21
CA ILE A 225 -26.99 -3.41 7.99
C ILE A 225 -27.61 -4.48 7.09
N GLU A 226 -27.92 -4.11 5.87
CA GLU A 226 -28.47 -5.01 4.85
C GLU A 226 -27.68 -4.87 3.56
N PHE A 227 -27.44 -5.97 2.87
CA PHE A 227 -26.70 -6.00 1.62
C PHE A 227 -27.59 -6.49 0.48
N PHE A 228 -27.37 -5.92 -0.69
CA PHE A 228 -28.15 -6.19 -1.90
C PHE A 228 -27.22 -6.27 -3.10
N ASP A 229 -27.55 -7.12 -4.06
CA ASP A 229 -26.93 -7.08 -5.39
C ASP A 229 -27.55 -6.01 -6.29
N THR A 230 -27.12 -5.94 -7.55
CA THR A 230 -27.65 -4.98 -8.54
C THR A 230 -29.09 -5.28 -8.99
N ASP A 231 -29.59 -6.48 -8.76
CA ASP A 231 -31.00 -6.86 -8.99
C ASP A 231 -31.87 -6.57 -7.76
N LYS A 232 -31.28 -6.02 -6.70
CA LYS A 232 -31.87 -5.70 -5.38
C LYS A 232 -32.29 -6.93 -4.58
N GLU A 233 -31.71 -8.08 -4.90
CA GLU A 233 -31.90 -9.27 -4.10
C GLU A 233 -31.00 -9.22 -2.85
N PRO A 234 -31.51 -9.63 -1.67
CA PRO A 234 -30.72 -9.62 -0.45
C PRO A 234 -29.53 -10.58 -0.50
N VAL A 235 -28.34 -10.09 -0.12
CA VAL A 235 -27.10 -10.87 0.01
C VAL A 235 -26.74 -11.03 1.48
N GLN A 236 -26.18 -12.17 1.85
CA GLN A 236 -25.73 -12.44 3.21
C GLN A 236 -24.21 -12.32 3.31
N HIS A 237 -23.73 -11.60 4.32
CA HIS A 237 -22.32 -11.49 4.64
C HIS A 237 -22.05 -11.97 6.07
N GLU A 238 -20.93 -12.67 6.25
CA GLU A 238 -20.45 -13.04 7.57
C GLU A 238 -19.63 -11.89 8.19
N ALA A 239 -19.82 -11.71 9.50
CA ALA A 239 -19.05 -10.74 10.24
C ALA A 239 -17.60 -11.22 10.42
N SER A 240 -16.64 -10.34 10.15
CA SER A 240 -15.23 -10.55 10.45
C SER A 240 -14.83 -9.75 11.70
N THR A 241 -14.03 -10.37 12.58
CA THR A 241 -13.49 -9.67 13.74
C THR A 241 -12.05 -9.23 13.47
N ILE A 242 -11.78 -7.95 13.68
CA ILE A 242 -10.43 -7.40 13.52
C ILE A 242 -9.66 -7.59 14.84
N GLU A 243 -8.58 -8.34 14.78
CA GLU A 243 -7.73 -8.66 15.94
C GLU A 243 -6.62 -7.63 16.20
N TRP A 244 -6.47 -6.63 15.34
CA TRP A 244 -5.41 -5.63 15.49
C TRP A 244 -5.53 -4.83 16.78
N ASP A 245 -4.39 -4.62 17.45
CA ASP A 245 -4.30 -3.74 18.61
C ASP A 245 -4.39 -2.27 18.17
N THR A 246 -5.26 -1.49 18.84
CA THR A 246 -5.37 -0.04 18.61
C THR A 246 -4.09 0.70 18.99
N GLU A 247 -3.34 0.21 20.00
CA GLU A 247 -2.05 0.78 20.39
C GLU A 247 -0.99 0.60 19.29
N ALA A 248 -1.08 -0.46 18.47
CA ALA A 248 -0.18 -0.67 17.35
C ALA A 248 -0.31 0.41 16.26
N ALA A 249 -1.45 1.09 16.17
CA ALA A 249 -1.68 2.21 15.26
C ALA A 249 -1.24 3.58 15.84
N GLU A 250 -0.56 3.61 17.01
CA GLU A 250 0.00 4.82 17.62
C GLU A 250 1.51 4.89 17.44
N LYS A 251 2.09 6.09 17.59
CA LYS A 251 3.55 6.30 17.40
C LYS A 251 4.44 5.64 18.46
N GLY A 252 3.91 5.21 19.59
CA GLY A 252 4.64 4.48 20.63
C GLY A 252 5.90 5.19 21.16
N GLY A 253 5.87 6.53 21.25
CA GLY A 253 7.01 7.36 21.71
C GLY A 253 8.01 7.76 20.60
N PHE A 254 7.83 7.30 19.39
CA PHE A 254 8.62 7.76 18.24
C PHE A 254 8.10 9.10 17.69
N GLU A 255 8.98 9.90 17.13
CA GLU A 255 8.62 11.16 16.48
C GLU A 255 7.73 10.94 15.25
N HIS A 256 8.07 9.90 14.44
CA HIS A 256 7.39 9.55 13.20
C HIS A 256 7.01 8.07 13.15
N PHE A 257 5.92 7.75 12.45
CA PHE A 257 5.53 6.36 12.18
C PHE A 257 6.62 5.60 11.41
N MET A 258 7.25 6.22 10.43
CA MET A 258 8.31 5.57 9.67
C MET A 258 9.45 5.07 10.57
N MET A 259 9.89 5.85 11.55
CA MET A 259 10.95 5.43 12.47
C MET A 259 10.47 4.29 13.38
N LYS A 260 9.23 4.34 13.89
CA LYS A 260 8.61 3.24 14.61
C LYS A 260 8.63 1.96 13.77
N GLU A 261 8.14 2.04 12.54
CA GLU A 261 8.02 0.91 11.62
C GLU A 261 9.39 0.33 11.20
N ILE A 262 10.42 1.18 11.08
CA ILE A 262 11.81 0.72 10.92
C ILE A 262 12.26 -0.09 12.14
N HIS A 263 11.92 0.33 13.37
CA HIS A 263 12.27 -0.39 14.61
C HIS A 263 11.40 -1.62 14.88
N GLU A 264 10.22 -1.72 14.28
CA GLU A 264 9.34 -2.88 14.37
C GLU A 264 9.78 -4.05 13.46
N GLN A 265 10.71 -3.83 12.53
CA GLN A 265 11.11 -4.87 11.57
C GLN A 265 11.60 -6.17 12.23
N PRO A 266 12.38 -6.19 13.32
CA PRO A 266 12.74 -7.44 13.99
C PRO A 266 11.53 -8.26 14.43
N ALA A 267 10.53 -7.61 15.04
CA ALA A 267 9.30 -8.26 15.48
C ALA A 267 8.45 -8.70 14.29
N ALA A 268 8.23 -7.83 13.32
CA ALA A 268 7.43 -8.12 12.14
C ALA A 268 8.00 -9.29 11.31
N VAL A 269 9.32 -9.35 11.14
CA VAL A 269 9.99 -10.48 10.46
C VAL A 269 9.83 -11.76 11.29
N ARG A 270 9.96 -11.70 12.62
CA ARG A 270 9.70 -12.85 13.50
C ARG A 270 8.27 -13.35 13.35
N ASP A 271 7.28 -12.46 13.36
CA ASP A 271 5.87 -12.80 13.25
C ASP A 271 5.51 -13.36 11.87
N THR A 272 6.25 -12.99 10.83
CA THR A 272 6.13 -13.61 9.50
C THR A 272 6.71 -15.02 9.46
N LEU A 273 7.85 -15.24 10.12
CA LEU A 273 8.60 -16.51 10.08
C LEU A 273 8.04 -17.55 11.05
N SER A 274 7.79 -17.16 12.32
CA SER A 274 7.51 -18.11 13.42
C SER A 274 6.31 -19.05 13.19
N PRO A 275 5.20 -18.62 12.59
CA PRO A 275 4.08 -19.54 12.33
C PRO A 275 4.42 -20.67 11.35
N ARG A 276 5.47 -20.45 10.53
CA ARG A 276 5.88 -21.31 9.43
C ARG A 276 7.19 -22.05 9.68
N LEU A 277 7.87 -21.76 10.79
CA LEU A 277 9.07 -22.48 11.22
C LEU A 277 8.73 -23.36 12.42
N LYS A 278 8.65 -24.67 12.19
CA LYS A 278 8.28 -25.65 13.20
C LYS A 278 9.30 -26.79 13.21
N ASP A 279 9.93 -27.02 14.36
CA ASP A 279 10.88 -28.11 14.56
C ASP A 279 12.00 -28.15 13.50
N GLY A 280 12.54 -26.97 13.13
CA GLY A 280 13.60 -26.83 12.12
C GLY A 280 13.14 -27.09 10.67
N LYS A 281 11.84 -27.02 10.41
CA LYS A 281 11.25 -27.20 9.07
C LYS A 281 10.32 -26.04 8.71
N ILE A 282 10.20 -25.81 7.42
CA ILE A 282 9.26 -24.82 6.86
C ILE A 282 7.93 -25.52 6.59
N ASP A 283 6.84 -24.97 7.16
CA ASP A 283 5.46 -25.40 6.95
C ASP A 283 4.73 -24.36 6.09
N LEU A 284 4.41 -24.73 4.84
CA LEU A 284 3.63 -23.93 3.89
C LEU A 284 2.25 -24.53 3.62
N SER A 285 1.71 -25.32 4.53
CA SER A 285 0.41 -25.99 4.38
C SER A 285 -0.75 -25.01 4.09
N GLU A 286 -0.65 -23.78 4.57
CA GLU A 286 -1.61 -22.70 4.29
C GLU A 286 -1.77 -22.37 2.79
N LEU A 287 -0.77 -22.70 1.97
CA LEU A 287 -0.81 -22.43 0.52
C LEU A 287 -1.45 -23.56 -0.28
N ALA A 288 -1.80 -24.67 0.37
CA ALA A 288 -2.32 -25.86 -0.30
C ALA A 288 -1.46 -26.28 -1.52
N LEU A 289 -0.14 -26.16 -1.40
CA LEU A 289 0.87 -26.58 -2.34
C LEU A 289 1.56 -27.82 -1.76
N ASP A 290 1.19 -29.00 -2.22
CA ASP A 290 1.91 -30.21 -1.88
C ASP A 290 3.24 -30.32 -2.66
N GLU A 291 4.07 -31.31 -2.30
CA GLU A 291 5.37 -31.49 -2.93
C GLU A 291 5.27 -31.77 -4.44
N ASP A 292 4.22 -32.47 -4.89
CA ASP A 292 4.07 -32.78 -6.31
C ASP A 292 3.66 -31.52 -7.10
N ALA A 293 2.81 -30.66 -6.53
CA ALA A 293 2.50 -29.37 -7.09
C ALA A 293 3.75 -28.48 -7.21
N ILE A 294 4.58 -28.44 -6.16
CA ILE A 294 5.85 -27.69 -6.18
C ILE A 294 6.83 -28.24 -7.24
N ARG A 295 6.94 -29.56 -7.39
CA ARG A 295 7.78 -30.19 -8.43
C ARG A 295 7.27 -29.89 -9.84
N GLY A 296 5.95 -29.78 -9.99
CA GLY A 296 5.30 -29.47 -11.27
C GLY A 296 5.44 -28.02 -11.72
N ILE A 297 5.85 -27.09 -10.85
CA ILE A 297 6.08 -25.68 -11.22
C ILE A 297 7.36 -25.57 -12.03
N HIS A 298 7.27 -25.02 -13.24
CA HIS A 298 8.42 -24.81 -14.13
C HIS A 298 8.89 -23.35 -14.19
N ARG A 299 8.04 -22.38 -13.82
CA ARG A 299 8.35 -20.95 -13.82
C ARG A 299 7.60 -20.23 -12.70
N ILE A 300 8.18 -19.16 -12.19
CA ILE A 300 7.53 -18.25 -11.25
C ILE A 300 7.41 -16.86 -11.90
N TYR A 301 6.22 -16.27 -11.84
CA TYR A 301 5.99 -14.86 -12.10
C TYR A 301 5.87 -14.13 -10.77
N ILE A 302 6.65 -13.08 -10.54
CA ILE A 302 6.53 -12.24 -9.35
C ILE A 302 6.05 -10.87 -9.79
N ILE A 303 4.89 -10.45 -9.31
CA ILE A 303 4.19 -9.28 -9.81
C ILE A 303 3.90 -8.33 -8.64
N GLY A 304 4.26 -7.07 -8.78
CA GLY A 304 4.02 -6.05 -7.77
C GLY A 304 4.26 -4.64 -8.28
N CYS A 305 4.04 -3.64 -7.42
CA CYS A 305 4.31 -2.24 -7.68
C CYS A 305 5.28 -1.67 -6.64
N GLY A 306 6.13 -0.72 -7.03
CA GLY A 306 7.03 0.00 -6.12
C GLY A 306 7.92 -0.94 -5.30
N SER A 307 7.90 -0.81 -3.97
CA SER A 307 8.70 -1.66 -3.07
C SER A 307 8.38 -3.16 -3.21
N ALA A 308 7.12 -3.53 -3.48
CA ALA A 308 6.75 -4.93 -3.72
C ALA A 308 7.38 -5.49 -5.00
N TYR A 309 7.50 -4.69 -6.06
CA TYR A 309 8.28 -5.05 -7.24
C TYR A 309 9.76 -5.26 -6.90
N HIS A 310 10.35 -4.41 -6.05
CA HIS A 310 11.74 -4.56 -5.61
C HIS A 310 11.95 -5.80 -4.72
N VAL A 311 10.93 -6.22 -3.94
CA VAL A 311 10.94 -7.54 -3.29
C VAL A 311 11.07 -8.64 -4.34
N GLY A 312 10.28 -8.57 -5.41
CA GLY A 312 10.36 -9.52 -6.52
C GLY A 312 11.74 -9.56 -7.16
N MET A 313 12.36 -8.40 -7.37
CA MET A 313 13.72 -8.30 -7.90
C MET A 313 14.76 -9.01 -7.02
N ALA A 314 14.63 -8.93 -5.70
CA ALA A 314 15.50 -9.66 -4.77
C ALA A 314 15.14 -11.15 -4.75
N ALA A 315 13.86 -11.48 -4.64
CA ALA A 315 13.37 -12.86 -4.59
C ALA A 315 13.76 -13.68 -5.82
N ARG A 316 13.82 -13.06 -7.01
CA ARG A 316 14.30 -13.71 -8.22
C ARG A 316 15.67 -14.36 -8.03
N TYR A 317 16.63 -13.61 -7.49
CA TYR A 317 17.98 -14.15 -7.25
C TYR A 317 17.96 -15.33 -6.28
N VAL A 318 17.09 -15.27 -5.26
CA VAL A 318 16.99 -16.33 -4.26
C VAL A 318 16.37 -17.59 -4.86
N PHE A 319 15.24 -17.49 -5.56
CA PHE A 319 14.59 -18.62 -6.20
C PHE A 319 15.46 -19.26 -7.30
N GLU A 320 16.07 -18.44 -8.16
CA GLU A 320 16.94 -18.95 -9.23
C GLU A 320 18.19 -19.63 -8.68
N SER A 321 18.76 -19.10 -7.59
CA SER A 321 19.93 -19.68 -6.93
C SER A 321 19.61 -20.98 -6.17
N LEU A 322 18.60 -20.95 -5.30
CA LEU A 322 18.29 -22.06 -4.41
C LEU A 322 17.40 -23.12 -5.09
N ALA A 323 16.25 -22.72 -5.63
CA ALA A 323 15.26 -23.66 -6.18
C ALA A 323 15.48 -23.98 -7.66
N ARG A 324 16.42 -23.31 -8.33
CA ARG A 324 16.74 -23.49 -9.76
C ARG A 324 15.51 -23.36 -10.67
N LEU A 325 14.61 -22.44 -10.30
CA LEU A 325 13.41 -22.09 -11.04
C LEU A 325 13.61 -20.77 -11.79
N PRO A 326 13.30 -20.70 -13.10
CA PRO A 326 13.24 -19.43 -13.81
C PRO A 326 12.22 -18.50 -13.18
N VAL A 327 12.60 -17.24 -12.95
CA VAL A 327 11.72 -16.24 -12.35
C VAL A 327 11.62 -15.02 -13.25
N GLU A 328 10.40 -14.64 -13.59
CA GLU A 328 10.09 -13.40 -14.28
C GLU A 328 9.49 -12.41 -13.28
N VAL A 329 10.08 -11.22 -13.17
CA VAL A 329 9.60 -10.16 -12.28
C VAL A 329 9.10 -9.01 -13.12
N ASP A 330 7.87 -8.55 -12.85
CA ASP A 330 7.28 -7.47 -13.63
C ASP A 330 6.55 -6.45 -12.76
N VAL A 331 6.50 -5.22 -13.25
CA VAL A 331 5.67 -4.16 -12.69
C VAL A 331 4.22 -4.42 -13.08
N ALA A 332 3.31 -4.47 -12.10
CA ALA A 332 1.94 -4.88 -12.35
C ALA A 332 1.21 -4.01 -13.38
N SER A 333 1.47 -2.69 -13.41
CA SER A 333 0.90 -1.77 -14.39
C SER A 333 1.28 -2.11 -15.84
N GLU A 334 2.50 -2.61 -16.07
CA GLU A 334 2.95 -3.03 -17.40
C GLU A 334 2.52 -4.46 -17.72
N PHE A 335 2.60 -5.36 -16.71
CA PHE A 335 2.24 -6.76 -16.86
C PHE A 335 0.82 -6.94 -17.43
N ARG A 336 -0.15 -6.22 -16.90
CA ARG A 336 -1.55 -6.33 -17.30
C ARG A 336 -1.82 -5.92 -18.76
N TYR A 337 -1.00 -5.03 -19.34
CA TYR A 337 -1.22 -4.50 -20.70
C TYR A 337 -0.31 -5.09 -21.77
N ARG A 338 0.84 -5.63 -21.41
CA ARG A 338 1.76 -6.22 -22.39
C ARG A 338 1.33 -7.57 -22.95
N ASN A 339 0.19 -8.11 -22.53
CA ASN A 339 -0.30 -9.44 -22.90
C ASN A 339 0.77 -10.54 -22.66
N PRO A 340 1.16 -10.82 -21.41
CA PRO A 340 2.25 -11.72 -21.08
C PRO A 340 1.99 -13.14 -21.58
N VAL A 341 3.07 -13.84 -21.94
CA VAL A 341 3.01 -15.28 -22.23
C VAL A 341 2.96 -15.99 -20.88
N LEU A 342 1.83 -16.60 -20.57
CA LEU A 342 1.58 -17.31 -19.32
C LEU A 342 1.44 -18.80 -19.59
N GLU A 343 2.19 -19.61 -18.81
CA GLU A 343 2.21 -21.07 -18.91
C GLU A 343 1.41 -21.65 -17.72
N PRO A 344 0.45 -22.57 -17.94
CA PRO A 344 -0.41 -23.09 -16.86
C PRO A 344 0.32 -23.83 -15.73
N ASP A 345 1.50 -24.38 -16.00
CA ASP A 345 2.40 -25.04 -15.05
C ASP A 345 3.34 -24.06 -14.32
N SER A 346 2.96 -22.79 -14.29
CA SER A 346 3.66 -21.73 -13.57
C SER A 346 2.94 -21.33 -12.29
N LEU A 347 3.64 -20.60 -11.43
CA LEU A 347 3.11 -19.98 -10.22
C LEU A 347 3.24 -18.45 -10.31
N ALA A 348 2.17 -17.72 -10.05
CA ALA A 348 2.20 -16.29 -9.91
C ALA A 348 2.22 -15.89 -8.42
N LEU A 349 3.31 -15.26 -7.97
CA LEU A 349 3.41 -14.62 -6.66
C LEU A 349 3.02 -13.15 -6.83
N VAL A 350 1.90 -12.78 -6.24
CA VAL A 350 1.34 -11.43 -6.35
C VAL A 350 1.56 -10.70 -5.02
N ILE A 351 2.42 -9.69 -5.03
CA ILE A 351 2.89 -9.05 -3.80
C ILE A 351 2.27 -7.67 -3.64
N SER A 352 1.61 -7.43 -2.49
CA SER A 352 1.04 -6.13 -2.14
C SER A 352 0.91 -5.99 -0.63
N GLN A 353 1.42 -4.91 -0.03
CA GLN A 353 1.25 -4.67 1.40
C GLN A 353 -0.23 -4.53 1.78
N SER A 354 -0.97 -3.69 1.08
CA SER A 354 -2.40 -3.43 1.34
C SER A 354 -3.32 -4.53 0.81
N GLY A 355 -2.88 -5.29 -0.19
CA GLY A 355 -3.73 -6.21 -0.94
C GLY A 355 -4.84 -5.53 -1.76
N GLU A 356 -4.75 -4.18 -1.95
CA GLU A 356 -5.75 -3.36 -2.64
C GLU A 356 -5.15 -2.56 -3.80
N THR A 357 -3.91 -2.84 -4.20
CA THR A 357 -3.26 -2.14 -5.32
C THR A 357 -3.94 -2.51 -6.62
N ALA A 358 -4.55 -1.54 -7.32
CA ALA A 358 -5.41 -1.78 -8.49
C ALA A 358 -4.70 -2.58 -9.59
N ASP A 359 -3.52 -2.15 -10.00
CA ASP A 359 -2.75 -2.85 -11.04
C ASP A 359 -2.37 -4.28 -10.63
N THR A 360 -1.98 -4.46 -9.35
CA THR A 360 -1.59 -5.76 -8.82
C THR A 360 -2.78 -6.72 -8.77
N LEU A 361 -3.96 -6.23 -8.39
CA LEU A 361 -5.21 -6.99 -8.39
C LEU A 361 -5.62 -7.38 -9.82
N ALA A 362 -5.51 -6.45 -10.78
CA ALA A 362 -5.81 -6.75 -12.17
C ALA A 362 -4.83 -7.77 -12.78
N ALA A 363 -3.55 -7.71 -12.41
CA ALA A 363 -2.55 -8.71 -12.83
C ALA A 363 -2.85 -10.09 -12.23
N LEU A 364 -3.31 -10.16 -10.97
CA LEU A 364 -3.77 -11.41 -10.34
C LEU A 364 -4.92 -12.03 -11.15
N ARG A 365 -5.96 -11.24 -11.46
CA ARG A 365 -7.11 -11.68 -12.25
C ARG A 365 -6.69 -12.20 -13.63
N LEU A 366 -5.78 -11.47 -14.31
CA LEU A 366 -5.23 -11.90 -15.60
C LEU A 366 -4.54 -13.26 -15.51
N CYS A 367 -3.75 -13.52 -14.45
CA CYS A 367 -3.12 -14.83 -14.23
C CYS A 367 -4.18 -15.93 -14.04
N LYS A 368 -5.21 -15.70 -13.25
CA LYS A 368 -6.31 -16.65 -13.02
C LYS A 368 -7.09 -16.94 -14.29
N ASP A 369 -7.43 -15.92 -15.07
CA ASP A 369 -8.15 -16.06 -16.34
C ASP A 369 -7.36 -16.90 -17.37
N ARG A 370 -6.04 -16.95 -17.23
CA ARG A 370 -5.13 -17.76 -18.06
C ARG A 370 -4.79 -19.13 -17.44
N GLY A 371 -5.40 -19.49 -16.31
CA GLY A 371 -5.21 -20.77 -15.64
C GLY A 371 -3.89 -20.90 -14.88
N VAL A 372 -3.19 -19.80 -14.60
CA VAL A 372 -1.98 -19.79 -13.77
C VAL A 372 -2.37 -19.70 -12.30
N ARG A 373 -1.87 -20.64 -11.49
CA ARG A 373 -2.09 -20.62 -10.03
C ARG A 373 -1.49 -19.39 -9.38
N THR A 374 -2.23 -18.78 -8.47
CA THR A 374 -1.87 -17.52 -7.83
C THR A 374 -1.67 -17.66 -6.32
N VAL A 375 -0.62 -17.03 -5.78
CA VAL A 375 -0.41 -16.87 -4.34
C VAL A 375 -0.27 -15.38 -4.06
N GLY A 376 -1.15 -14.84 -3.21
CA GLY A 376 -1.07 -13.49 -2.71
C GLY A 376 -0.14 -13.39 -1.50
N ILE A 377 0.86 -12.52 -1.54
CA ILE A 377 1.69 -12.17 -0.36
C ILE A 377 1.23 -10.79 0.10
N VAL A 378 0.45 -10.74 1.17
CA VAL A 378 -0.23 -9.51 1.64
C VAL A 378 -0.13 -9.34 3.15
N ASN A 379 -0.31 -8.12 3.64
CA ASN A 379 -0.32 -7.85 5.08
C ASN A 379 -1.75 -7.67 5.63
N VAL A 380 -2.67 -7.14 4.82
CA VAL A 380 -4.04 -6.83 5.27
C VAL A 380 -4.94 -8.04 5.10
N VAL A 381 -5.43 -8.56 6.23
CA VAL A 381 -6.37 -9.69 6.25
C VAL A 381 -7.69 -9.30 5.58
N GLY A 382 -8.23 -10.18 4.73
CA GLY A 382 -9.47 -9.96 4.03
C GLY A 382 -9.41 -8.92 2.89
N SER A 383 -8.21 -8.48 2.49
CA SER A 383 -8.03 -7.62 1.33
C SER A 383 -8.47 -8.29 0.03
N SER A 384 -8.69 -7.50 -1.03
CA SER A 384 -9.17 -8.01 -2.32
C SER A 384 -8.23 -9.06 -2.91
N ILE A 385 -6.91 -8.84 -2.90
CA ILE A 385 -5.93 -9.84 -3.33
C ILE A 385 -6.02 -11.11 -2.48
N ALA A 386 -6.18 -10.98 -1.15
CA ALA A 386 -6.29 -12.12 -0.25
C ALA A 386 -7.53 -12.99 -0.53
N ARG A 387 -8.65 -12.37 -0.90
CA ARG A 387 -9.90 -13.08 -1.20
C ARG A 387 -9.91 -13.69 -2.60
N GLU A 388 -9.23 -13.08 -3.56
CA GLU A 388 -9.27 -13.49 -4.96
C GLU A 388 -8.13 -14.44 -5.36
N ALA A 389 -7.00 -14.45 -4.65
CA ALA A 389 -5.91 -15.39 -4.90
C ALA A 389 -6.32 -16.85 -4.58
N ASP A 390 -5.70 -17.82 -5.25
CA ASP A 390 -5.96 -19.23 -4.98
C ASP A 390 -5.43 -19.67 -3.61
N ALA A 391 -4.39 -18.99 -3.11
CA ALA A 391 -3.90 -19.11 -1.74
C ALA A 391 -3.28 -17.78 -1.28
N THR A 392 -3.19 -17.58 0.03
CA THR A 392 -2.69 -16.32 0.61
C THR A 392 -1.68 -16.58 1.71
N MET A 393 -0.55 -15.87 1.62
CA MET A 393 0.48 -15.83 2.64
C MET A 393 0.47 -14.45 3.32
N TYR A 394 -0.06 -14.39 4.55
CA TYR A 394 -0.06 -13.15 5.33
C TYR A 394 1.30 -12.89 5.96
N THR A 395 1.76 -11.64 5.89
CA THR A 395 3.06 -11.24 6.45
C THR A 395 3.02 -10.90 7.93
N TRP A 396 1.84 -10.71 8.51
CA TRP A 396 1.61 -10.41 9.94
C TRP A 396 2.44 -9.23 10.47
N ALA A 397 2.75 -8.26 9.63
CA ALA A 397 3.57 -7.10 9.98
C ALA A 397 2.85 -6.08 10.87
N GLY A 398 1.57 -6.30 11.16
CA GLY A 398 0.73 -5.29 11.82
C GLY A 398 0.48 -4.07 10.92
N PRO A 399 -0.19 -3.02 11.41
CA PRO A 399 -0.48 -1.83 10.63
C PRO A 399 0.80 -1.08 10.25
N GLU A 400 0.93 -0.68 8.98
CA GLU A 400 1.97 0.18 8.45
C GLU A 400 1.34 1.48 7.95
N ILE A 401 1.61 2.59 8.66
CA ILE A 401 0.93 3.88 8.51
C ILE A 401 1.72 4.87 7.66
N SER A 402 3.06 4.90 7.83
CA SER A 402 3.92 5.74 6.99
C SER A 402 3.71 5.42 5.52
N VAL A 403 3.61 6.46 4.68
CA VAL A 403 3.40 6.28 3.23
C VAL A 403 4.53 5.48 2.60
N ALA A 404 5.78 5.82 2.93
CA ALA A 404 6.94 5.08 2.47
C ALA A 404 7.04 3.73 3.20
N THR A 405 6.95 2.64 2.45
CA THR A 405 6.99 1.26 2.96
C THR A 405 8.37 0.94 3.55
N THR A 406 8.38 0.31 4.73
CA THR A 406 9.60 -0.14 5.43
C THR A 406 9.48 -1.58 5.91
N LYS A 407 8.73 -1.85 6.98
CA LYS A 407 8.60 -3.19 7.56
C LYS A 407 7.91 -4.18 6.63
N ALA A 408 6.96 -3.72 5.81
CA ALA A 408 6.29 -4.59 4.85
C ALA A 408 7.27 -5.13 3.78
N TYR A 409 8.25 -4.33 3.33
CA TYR A 409 9.31 -4.81 2.44
C TYR A 409 10.08 -5.97 3.06
N SER A 410 10.54 -5.83 4.32
CA SER A 410 11.30 -6.86 5.03
C SER A 410 10.49 -8.13 5.28
N THR A 411 9.20 -8.01 5.61
CA THR A 411 8.33 -9.17 5.83
C THR A 411 7.96 -9.89 4.54
N GLN A 412 7.78 -9.16 3.43
CA GLN A 412 7.58 -9.75 2.10
C GLN A 412 8.83 -10.49 1.62
N LEU A 413 10.04 -9.97 1.88
CA LEU A 413 11.28 -10.70 1.64
C LEU A 413 11.33 -12.00 2.45
N ALA A 414 11.02 -11.96 3.75
CA ALA A 414 11.00 -13.14 4.62
C ALA A 414 10.02 -14.20 4.10
N ALA A 415 8.84 -13.80 3.63
CA ALA A 415 7.88 -14.68 2.98
C ALA A 415 8.47 -15.35 1.71
N CYS A 416 9.13 -14.57 0.85
CA CYS A 416 9.78 -15.10 -0.34
C CYS A 416 10.95 -16.05 -0.01
N TYR A 417 11.69 -15.79 1.07
CA TYR A 417 12.78 -16.68 1.50
C TYR A 417 12.26 -18.03 1.98
N LEU A 418 11.16 -18.07 2.75
CA LEU A 418 10.51 -19.30 3.15
C LEU A 418 10.09 -20.11 1.93
N LEU A 419 9.42 -19.47 0.97
CA LEU A 419 9.00 -20.13 -0.27
C LEU A 419 10.18 -20.69 -1.06
N ALA A 420 11.22 -19.87 -1.29
CA ALA A 420 12.38 -20.29 -2.08
C ALA A 420 13.15 -21.44 -1.42
N THR A 421 13.31 -21.39 -0.09
CA THR A 421 14.02 -22.42 0.68
C THR A 421 13.26 -23.73 0.66
N GLU A 422 11.94 -23.72 0.87
CA GLU A 422 11.12 -24.92 0.85
C GLU A 422 11.02 -25.50 -0.56
N PHE A 423 10.86 -24.66 -1.59
CA PHE A 423 10.86 -25.10 -2.98
C PHE A 423 12.18 -25.77 -3.35
N ALA A 424 13.31 -25.23 -2.87
CA ALA A 424 14.63 -25.83 -3.08
C ALA A 424 14.76 -27.21 -2.41
N ARG A 425 14.23 -27.36 -1.19
CA ARG A 425 14.17 -28.65 -0.49
C ARG A 425 13.38 -29.68 -1.28
N VAL A 426 12.15 -29.35 -1.65
CA VAL A 426 11.24 -30.25 -2.37
C VAL A 426 11.80 -30.66 -3.73
N ARG A 427 12.46 -29.76 -4.41
CA ARG A 427 13.10 -29.99 -5.73
C ARG A 427 14.47 -30.65 -5.63
N SER A 428 14.98 -30.89 -4.42
CA SER A 428 16.28 -31.52 -4.16
C SER A 428 17.45 -30.78 -4.86
N THR A 429 17.44 -29.44 -4.81
CA THR A 429 18.45 -28.59 -5.44
C THR A 429 19.52 -28.12 -4.45
N LEU A 430 19.35 -28.40 -3.16
CA LEU A 430 20.26 -28.01 -2.09
C LEU A 430 21.31 -29.10 -1.84
N ALA A 431 22.51 -28.69 -1.39
CA ALA A 431 23.52 -29.60 -0.89
C ALA A 431 23.14 -30.17 0.49
N ASP A 432 23.79 -31.25 0.88
CA ASP A 432 23.57 -31.89 2.19
C ASP A 432 23.83 -30.87 3.34
N GLY A 433 22.87 -30.77 4.28
CA GLY A 433 22.91 -29.85 5.41
C GLY A 433 22.66 -28.36 5.07
N GLN A 434 22.49 -28.02 3.80
CA GLN A 434 22.26 -26.63 3.40
C GLN A 434 20.85 -26.15 3.81
N TYR A 435 19.83 -27.01 3.78
CA TYR A 435 18.48 -26.67 4.20
C TYR A 435 18.46 -26.24 5.68
N GLU A 436 19.05 -27.04 6.55
CA GLU A 436 19.13 -26.77 7.99
C GLU A 436 19.87 -25.46 8.29
N ASN A 437 20.94 -25.17 7.55
CA ASN A 437 21.68 -23.92 7.69
C ASN A 437 20.84 -22.71 7.25
N LEU A 438 20.11 -22.82 6.14
CA LEU A 438 19.20 -21.77 5.67
C LEU A 438 18.07 -21.51 6.68
N VAL A 439 17.46 -22.56 7.23
CA VAL A 439 16.43 -22.43 8.26
C VAL A 439 16.99 -21.75 9.51
N ALA A 440 18.16 -22.15 9.99
CA ALA A 440 18.81 -21.52 11.14
C ALA A 440 19.14 -20.03 10.90
N ASP A 441 19.57 -19.68 9.70
CA ASP A 441 19.82 -18.27 9.33
C ASP A 441 18.52 -17.45 9.24
N LEU A 442 17.40 -18.04 8.79
CA LEU A 442 16.09 -17.41 8.83
C LEU A 442 15.62 -17.16 10.26
N GLU A 443 15.76 -18.14 11.16
CA GLU A 443 15.44 -18.00 12.58
C GLU A 443 16.25 -16.90 13.27
N ALA A 444 17.51 -16.74 12.87
CA ALA A 444 18.42 -15.72 13.42
C ALA A 444 18.23 -14.32 12.79
N LEU A 445 17.46 -14.20 11.72
CA LEU A 445 17.32 -12.96 10.96
C LEU A 445 16.78 -11.78 11.80
N PRO A 446 15.73 -11.95 12.65
CA PRO A 446 15.22 -10.87 13.50
C PRO A 446 16.29 -10.26 14.40
N GLU A 447 17.12 -11.08 15.06
CA GLU A 447 18.21 -10.59 15.93
C GLU A 447 19.29 -9.86 15.13
N LYS A 448 19.60 -10.31 13.91
CA LYS A 448 20.56 -9.66 13.02
C LYS A 448 20.05 -8.29 12.57
N ILE A 449 18.74 -8.15 12.30
CA ILE A 449 18.09 -6.86 12.00
C ILE A 449 18.20 -5.91 13.21
N GLU A 450 17.91 -6.39 14.42
CA GLU A 450 18.03 -5.60 15.65
C GLU A 450 19.44 -5.06 15.86
N LYS A 451 20.45 -5.91 15.62
CA LYS A 451 21.87 -5.48 15.67
C LYS A 451 22.20 -4.43 14.62
N THR A 452 21.61 -4.51 13.44
CA THR A 452 21.80 -3.50 12.37
C THR A 452 21.22 -2.14 12.76
N LEU A 453 20.11 -2.11 13.47
CA LEU A 453 19.47 -0.88 13.97
C LEU A 453 20.30 -0.15 15.04
N ALA A 454 21.23 -0.83 15.71
CA ALA A 454 22.06 -0.23 16.74
C ALA A 454 23.03 0.85 16.22
N ASP A 455 23.37 0.86 14.92
CA ASP A 455 24.31 1.82 14.31
C ASP A 455 23.63 3.10 13.76
N LYS A 456 22.40 3.37 14.14
CA LYS A 456 21.56 4.47 13.59
C LYS A 456 22.17 5.85 13.77
N GLU A 457 22.86 6.13 14.87
CA GLU A 457 23.42 7.46 15.18
C GLU A 457 24.56 7.83 14.22
N ARG A 458 25.39 6.85 13.83
CA ARG A 458 26.41 7.07 12.80
C ARG A 458 25.80 7.43 11.45
N ILE A 459 24.72 6.74 11.09
CA ILE A 459 23.97 7.01 9.85
C ILE A 459 23.31 8.40 9.93
N GLN A 460 22.74 8.79 11.09
CA GLN A 460 22.17 10.11 11.30
C GLN A 460 23.23 11.22 11.12
N TRP A 461 24.40 11.05 11.71
CA TRP A 461 25.50 11.99 11.54
C TRP A 461 25.91 12.13 10.06
N PHE A 462 26.02 11.01 9.36
CA PHE A 462 26.33 11.01 7.94
C PHE A 462 25.25 11.70 7.10
N ALA A 463 23.99 11.37 7.34
CA ALA A 463 22.83 11.92 6.64
C ALA A 463 22.77 13.45 6.73
N SER A 464 23.11 14.04 7.88
CA SER A 464 23.12 15.49 8.07
C SER A 464 24.04 16.23 7.10
N LYS A 465 25.11 15.59 6.61
CA LYS A 465 26.04 16.19 5.64
C LYS A 465 25.52 16.16 4.21
N TYR A 466 24.60 15.26 3.92
CA TYR A 466 24.06 15.04 2.57
C TYR A 466 22.61 15.51 2.42
N ALA A 467 22.05 16.19 3.42
CA ALA A 467 20.69 16.76 3.35
C ALA A 467 20.49 17.72 2.16
N ASN A 468 21.56 18.35 1.68
CA ASN A 468 21.54 19.25 0.53
C ASN A 468 22.18 18.66 -0.73
N ALA A 469 22.35 17.33 -0.81
CA ALA A 469 22.82 16.70 -2.02
C ALA A 469 21.87 16.99 -3.18
N LYS A 470 22.45 17.22 -4.37
CA LYS A 470 21.66 17.46 -5.58
C LYS A 470 21.13 16.14 -6.14
N ASP A 471 22.02 15.16 -6.21
CA ASP A 471 21.75 13.82 -6.74
C ASP A 471 22.42 12.77 -5.85
N ALA A 472 21.91 11.54 -5.89
CA ALA A 472 22.53 10.40 -5.23
C ALA A 472 22.41 9.14 -6.10
N PHE A 473 23.46 8.33 -6.16
CA PHE A 473 23.44 7.07 -6.88
C PHE A 473 23.61 5.90 -5.91
N PHE A 474 22.86 4.84 -6.17
CA PHE A 474 22.93 3.58 -5.43
C PHE A 474 23.44 2.50 -6.37
N ILE A 475 24.53 1.83 -6.03
CA ILE A 475 25.13 0.84 -6.92
C ILE A 475 25.36 -0.49 -6.21
N GLY A 476 25.14 -1.58 -6.92
CA GLY A 476 25.35 -2.94 -6.43
C GLY A 476 25.47 -3.93 -7.57
N ARG A 477 25.81 -5.17 -7.25
CA ARG A 477 25.85 -6.28 -8.21
C ARG A 477 25.00 -7.44 -7.72
N GLY A 478 24.30 -8.12 -8.65
CA GLY A 478 23.44 -9.24 -8.29
C GLY A 478 22.35 -8.80 -7.30
N LEU A 479 22.25 -9.51 -6.17
CA LEU A 479 21.27 -9.22 -5.12
C LEU A 479 21.46 -7.82 -4.52
N ASP A 480 22.71 -7.32 -4.42
CA ASP A 480 22.98 -5.96 -3.96
C ASP A 480 22.41 -4.87 -4.88
N TYR A 481 22.26 -5.15 -6.19
CA TYR A 481 21.56 -4.24 -7.10
C TYR A 481 20.05 -4.20 -6.80
N ALA A 482 19.45 -5.34 -6.48
CA ALA A 482 18.03 -5.38 -6.13
C ALA A 482 17.72 -4.53 -4.89
N VAL A 483 18.57 -4.55 -3.86
CA VAL A 483 18.37 -3.69 -2.69
C VAL A 483 18.74 -2.22 -2.96
N ALA A 484 19.66 -1.97 -3.89
CA ALA A 484 19.97 -0.61 -4.33
C ALA A 484 18.76 0.10 -4.95
N LEU A 485 17.93 -0.63 -5.71
CA LEU A 485 16.66 -0.12 -6.25
C LEU A 485 15.73 0.36 -5.13
N GLU A 486 15.56 -0.43 -4.07
CA GLU A 486 14.72 -0.07 -2.93
C GLU A 486 15.31 1.11 -2.14
N GLY A 487 16.63 1.11 -1.88
CA GLY A 487 17.30 2.23 -1.21
C GLY A 487 17.14 3.55 -1.96
N SER A 488 17.31 3.54 -3.28
CA SER A 488 17.08 4.69 -4.14
C SER A 488 15.61 5.14 -4.11
N LEU A 489 14.65 4.20 -4.14
CA LEU A 489 13.23 4.53 -4.06
C LEU A 489 12.92 5.24 -2.74
N LYS A 490 13.30 4.67 -1.59
CA LYS A 490 13.08 5.30 -0.27
C LYS A 490 13.71 6.69 -0.20
N PHE A 491 14.92 6.84 -0.73
CA PHE A 491 15.64 8.10 -0.69
C PHE A 491 14.90 9.20 -1.46
N LYS A 492 14.45 8.93 -2.70
CA LYS A 492 13.71 9.92 -3.51
C LYS A 492 12.32 10.22 -2.98
N GLU A 493 11.61 9.22 -2.45
CA GLU A 493 10.22 9.35 -1.97
C GLU A 493 10.08 10.38 -0.86
N ILE A 494 10.99 10.38 0.11
CA ILE A 494 10.84 11.17 1.33
C ILE A 494 11.79 12.37 1.42
N SER A 495 12.96 12.32 0.76
CA SER A 495 13.92 13.45 0.76
C SER A 495 13.73 14.41 -0.40
N TYR A 496 13.05 13.99 -1.45
CA TYR A 496 12.89 14.70 -2.73
C TYR A 496 14.21 15.01 -3.44
N ILE A 497 15.29 14.32 -3.07
CA ILE A 497 16.55 14.34 -3.78
C ILE A 497 16.46 13.33 -4.91
N HIS A 498 16.80 13.74 -6.13
CA HIS A 498 16.85 12.82 -7.25
C HIS A 498 17.86 11.71 -6.96
N SER A 499 17.43 10.47 -7.12
CA SER A 499 18.31 9.32 -6.94
C SER A 499 17.99 8.20 -7.92
N GLU A 500 19.04 7.50 -8.35
CA GLU A 500 18.92 6.34 -9.25
C GLU A 500 19.76 5.18 -8.74
N ALA A 501 19.31 3.98 -9.06
CA ALA A 501 20.04 2.76 -8.76
C ALA A 501 20.53 2.11 -10.07
N PHE A 502 21.79 1.69 -10.07
CA PHE A 502 22.41 1.03 -11.21
C PHE A 502 23.09 -0.27 -10.80
N ALA A 503 23.02 -1.27 -11.68
CA ALA A 503 23.98 -2.36 -11.61
C ALA A 503 25.39 -1.75 -11.74
N ALA A 504 26.27 -2.01 -10.75
CA ALA A 504 27.53 -1.28 -10.64
C ALA A 504 28.41 -1.33 -11.91
N GLY A 505 28.30 -2.44 -12.67
CA GLY A 505 28.99 -2.57 -13.96
C GLY A 505 28.45 -1.65 -15.04
N GLU A 506 27.17 -1.26 -14.98
CA GLU A 506 26.50 -0.41 -15.97
C GLU A 506 26.86 1.08 -15.83
N MET A 507 27.48 1.48 -14.71
CA MET A 507 27.91 2.87 -14.53
C MET A 507 28.77 3.37 -15.69
N LYS A 508 29.63 2.53 -16.26
CA LYS A 508 30.52 2.89 -17.39
C LYS A 508 29.80 3.05 -18.72
N HIS A 509 28.55 2.58 -18.85
CA HIS A 509 27.79 2.60 -20.10
C HIS A 509 26.87 3.83 -20.21
N GLY A 510 27.19 4.91 -19.47
CA GLY A 510 26.48 6.19 -19.55
C GLY A 510 26.40 6.91 -18.19
N PRO A 511 25.82 6.28 -17.15
CA PRO A 511 25.50 6.98 -15.88
C PRO A 511 26.70 7.66 -15.20
N ILE A 512 27.91 7.13 -15.36
CA ILE A 512 29.13 7.72 -14.78
C ILE A 512 29.40 9.16 -15.25
N SER A 513 28.81 9.57 -16.39
CA SER A 513 28.90 10.95 -16.91
C SER A 513 28.22 11.97 -15.98
N LEU A 514 27.31 11.52 -15.11
CA LEU A 514 26.60 12.36 -14.13
C LEU A 514 27.40 12.55 -12.84
N VAL A 515 28.48 11.78 -12.66
CA VAL A 515 29.30 11.84 -11.44
C VAL A 515 30.22 13.04 -11.50
N GLU A 516 30.05 13.95 -10.57
CA GLU A 516 30.90 15.14 -10.36
C GLU A 516 31.47 15.17 -8.93
N LYS A 517 32.29 16.16 -8.64
CA LYS A 517 32.91 16.29 -7.31
C LYS A 517 31.86 16.42 -6.21
N GLY A 518 31.85 15.45 -5.29
CA GLY A 518 30.96 15.45 -4.13
C GLY A 518 29.63 14.74 -4.37
N THR A 519 29.35 14.23 -5.58
CA THR A 519 28.18 13.37 -5.84
C THR A 519 28.17 12.19 -4.88
N LEU A 520 27.06 11.99 -4.16
CA LEU A 520 26.91 10.85 -3.25
C LEU A 520 26.70 9.56 -4.05
N VAL A 521 27.57 8.58 -3.84
CA VAL A 521 27.40 7.22 -4.35
C VAL A 521 27.40 6.23 -3.19
N VAL A 522 26.27 5.51 -3.03
CA VAL A 522 26.10 4.46 -2.03
C VAL A 522 26.37 3.11 -2.71
N GLY A 523 27.49 2.49 -2.37
CA GLY A 523 27.86 1.16 -2.85
C GLY A 523 27.42 0.08 -1.86
N ILE A 524 26.70 -0.93 -2.35
CA ILE A 524 26.25 -2.08 -1.57
C ILE A 524 27.09 -3.29 -1.99
N LEU A 525 27.73 -3.94 -1.01
CA LEU A 525 28.77 -4.94 -1.23
C LEU A 525 28.64 -6.10 -0.22
N THR A 526 27.46 -6.72 -0.16
CA THR A 526 27.17 -7.82 0.78
C THR A 526 27.39 -9.21 0.18
N GLN A 527 27.57 -9.30 -1.16
CA GLN A 527 27.78 -10.56 -1.86
C GLN A 527 29.27 -10.91 -1.91
N PRO A 528 29.72 -12.00 -1.24
CA PRO A 528 31.13 -12.33 -1.11
C PRO A 528 31.86 -12.48 -2.46
N ASP A 529 31.23 -13.20 -3.40
CA ASP A 529 31.82 -13.50 -4.71
C ASP A 529 31.90 -12.27 -5.65
N LEU A 530 31.19 -11.21 -5.31
CA LEU A 530 31.12 -9.97 -6.10
C LEU A 530 31.80 -8.78 -5.42
N PHE A 531 32.32 -8.97 -4.20
CA PHE A 531 32.86 -7.89 -3.38
C PHE A 531 33.97 -7.10 -4.09
N GLU A 532 35.04 -7.78 -4.55
CA GLU A 532 36.15 -7.13 -5.22
C GLU A 532 35.75 -6.40 -6.50
N LYS A 533 34.80 -6.99 -7.27
CA LYS A 533 34.26 -6.36 -8.50
C LYS A 533 33.46 -5.11 -8.17
N SER A 534 32.71 -5.13 -7.08
CA SER A 534 31.94 -3.97 -6.62
C SER A 534 32.87 -2.86 -6.09
N VAL A 535 33.92 -3.22 -5.34
CA VAL A 535 34.98 -2.28 -4.90
C VAL A 535 35.63 -1.61 -6.12
N SER A 536 35.97 -2.37 -7.16
CA SER A 536 36.55 -1.83 -8.39
C SER A 536 35.62 -0.78 -9.05
N ASN A 537 34.32 -1.03 -9.09
CA ASN A 537 33.36 -0.04 -9.62
C ASN A 537 33.26 1.21 -8.72
N MET A 538 33.38 1.05 -7.40
CA MET A 538 33.44 2.20 -6.48
C MET A 538 34.68 3.06 -6.73
N VAL A 539 35.85 2.44 -6.96
CA VAL A 539 37.09 3.14 -7.31
C VAL A 539 36.91 3.94 -8.61
N GLU A 540 36.23 3.40 -9.60
CA GLU A 540 35.94 4.08 -10.87
C GLU A 540 35.13 5.37 -10.68
N VAL A 541 34.06 5.35 -9.88
CA VAL A 541 33.26 6.55 -9.60
C VAL A 541 34.00 7.52 -8.66
N LYS A 542 34.79 7.00 -7.70
CA LYS A 542 35.67 7.82 -6.83
C LYS A 542 36.65 8.65 -7.66
N SER A 543 37.23 8.07 -8.71
CA SER A 543 38.20 8.76 -9.59
C SER A 543 37.55 9.93 -10.39
N ARG A 544 36.20 10.03 -10.42
CA ARG A 544 35.46 11.17 -11.00
C ARG A 544 35.01 12.18 -9.95
N GLY A 545 35.40 11.96 -8.71
CA GLY A 545 35.12 12.89 -7.61
C GLY A 545 33.93 12.55 -6.73
N ALA A 546 33.29 11.38 -6.92
CA ALA A 546 32.22 10.92 -6.06
C ALA A 546 32.67 10.82 -4.59
N PHE A 547 31.77 11.14 -3.67
CA PHE A 547 31.90 10.74 -2.29
C PHE A 547 31.23 9.38 -2.09
N LEU A 548 31.94 8.43 -1.49
CA LEU A 548 31.48 7.06 -1.38
C LEU A 548 31.02 6.70 0.03
N MET A 549 29.81 6.16 0.13
CA MET A 549 29.34 5.38 1.26
C MET A 549 29.41 3.90 0.88
N GLY A 550 30.12 3.07 1.66
CA GLY A 550 30.17 1.62 1.50
C GLY A 550 29.27 0.93 2.52
N LEU A 551 28.38 0.06 2.06
CA LEU A 551 27.56 -0.80 2.90
C LEU A 551 27.94 -2.26 2.66
N THR A 552 28.47 -2.94 3.69
CA THR A 552 28.98 -4.30 3.57
C THR A 552 28.81 -5.11 4.86
N THR A 553 29.21 -6.36 4.86
CA THR A 553 29.17 -7.23 6.05
C THR A 553 30.42 -7.07 6.91
N TYR A 554 30.29 -7.31 8.22
CA TYR A 554 31.45 -7.36 9.12
C TYR A 554 32.53 -8.32 8.60
N GLY A 555 33.79 -7.88 8.64
CA GLY A 555 34.95 -8.59 8.13
C GLY A 555 35.51 -8.04 6.82
N ASN A 556 34.75 -7.26 6.08
CA ASN A 556 35.16 -6.64 4.81
C ASN A 556 35.77 -5.24 5.04
N TYR A 557 36.74 -5.13 5.97
CA TYR A 557 37.31 -3.84 6.40
C TYR A 557 38.14 -3.13 5.34
N SER A 558 38.64 -3.83 4.32
CA SER A 558 39.38 -3.22 3.20
C SER A 558 38.56 -2.18 2.40
N ILE A 559 37.24 -2.15 2.55
CA ILE A 559 36.39 -1.12 1.94
C ILE A 559 36.71 0.29 2.45
N GLU A 560 37.26 0.43 3.66
CA GLU A 560 37.62 1.72 4.27
C GLU A 560 38.73 2.45 3.50
N ASP A 561 39.55 1.73 2.73
CA ASP A 561 40.56 2.32 1.83
C ASP A 561 39.90 3.03 0.63
N THR A 562 38.66 2.64 0.31
CA THR A 562 37.92 3.15 -0.84
C THR A 562 36.80 4.10 -0.46
N ALA A 563 35.96 3.73 0.51
CA ALA A 563 34.82 4.52 0.94
C ALA A 563 35.18 5.56 2.01
N GLY A 564 34.60 6.74 1.92
CA GLY A 564 34.77 7.80 2.92
C GLY A 564 33.87 7.63 4.15
N PHE A 565 32.85 6.79 4.05
CA PHE A 565 31.98 6.36 5.14
C PHE A 565 31.56 4.92 4.92
N THR A 566 31.62 4.10 5.96
CA THR A 566 31.29 2.67 5.85
C THR A 566 30.28 2.27 6.91
N VAL A 567 29.29 1.48 6.51
CA VAL A 567 28.31 0.83 7.38
C VAL A 567 28.46 -0.67 7.26
N TYR A 568 28.50 -1.35 8.41
CA TYR A 568 28.63 -2.79 8.49
C TYR A 568 27.33 -3.43 8.99
N VAL A 569 26.90 -4.49 8.31
CA VAL A 569 25.78 -5.33 8.76
C VAL A 569 26.29 -6.70 9.22
N PRO A 570 25.56 -7.41 10.10
CA PRO A 570 25.92 -8.77 10.51
C PRO A 570 26.05 -9.73 9.32
N LYS A 571 26.89 -10.75 9.46
CA LYS A 571 26.96 -11.85 8.49
C LYS A 571 25.70 -12.70 8.57
N THR A 572 25.19 -13.10 7.42
CA THR A 572 24.10 -14.07 7.23
C THR A 572 24.36 -14.84 5.94
N ASP A 573 23.52 -15.82 5.64
CA ASP A 573 23.55 -16.43 4.30
C ASP A 573 23.40 -15.32 3.24
N PRO A 574 24.22 -15.28 2.18
CA PRO A 574 24.18 -14.22 1.17
C PRO A 574 22.80 -13.99 0.54
N HIS A 575 21.95 -15.04 0.45
CA HIS A 575 20.59 -14.93 -0.07
C HIS A 575 19.68 -14.05 0.80
N PHE A 576 19.98 -13.90 2.11
CA PHE A 576 19.17 -13.14 3.06
C PHE A 576 19.79 -11.77 3.41
N ALA A 577 20.92 -11.44 2.83
CA ALA A 577 21.65 -10.19 3.12
C ALA A 577 20.83 -8.92 2.82
N THR A 578 19.87 -8.99 1.89
CA THR A 578 18.98 -7.87 1.54
C THR A 578 18.19 -7.37 2.74
N SER A 579 17.69 -8.26 3.63
CA SER A 579 16.95 -7.89 4.83
C SER A 579 17.78 -7.10 5.84
N LEU A 580 19.10 -7.22 5.80
CA LEU A 580 20.00 -6.45 6.66
C LEU A 580 20.44 -5.15 5.99
N SER A 581 20.79 -5.22 4.71
CA SER A 581 21.32 -4.07 3.96
C SER A 581 20.26 -2.99 3.66
N VAL A 582 18.98 -3.33 3.61
CA VAL A 582 17.91 -2.34 3.43
C VAL A 582 17.77 -1.40 4.63
N ILE A 583 18.03 -1.87 5.85
CA ILE A 583 17.84 -1.10 7.09
C ILE A 583 18.68 0.20 7.10
N PRO A 584 20.02 0.18 6.87
CA PRO A 584 20.80 1.41 6.77
C PRO A 584 20.36 2.36 5.68
N LEU A 585 19.80 1.85 4.58
CA LEU A 585 19.29 2.67 3.47
C LEU A 585 17.97 3.38 3.86
N GLN A 586 17.08 2.69 4.57
CA GLN A 586 15.86 3.29 5.15
C GLN A 586 16.22 4.38 6.17
N LEU A 587 17.17 4.11 7.07
CA LEU A 587 17.65 5.09 8.05
C LEU A 587 18.31 6.29 7.39
N LEU A 588 19.12 6.08 6.34
CA LEU A 588 19.73 7.17 5.57
C LEU A 588 18.67 8.08 4.97
N ALA A 589 17.68 7.50 4.28
CA ALA A 589 16.58 8.25 3.69
C ALA A 589 15.78 9.04 4.74
N TYR A 590 15.46 8.40 5.87
CA TYR A 590 14.75 9.02 6.98
C TYR A 590 15.50 10.22 7.54
N TYR A 591 16.77 10.05 7.93
CA TYR A 591 17.54 11.12 8.56
C TYR A 591 17.88 12.28 7.61
N VAL A 592 18.12 12.01 6.33
CA VAL A 592 18.26 13.07 5.32
C VAL A 592 16.99 13.91 5.25
N SER A 593 15.82 13.27 5.26
CA SER A 593 14.52 13.96 5.19
C SER A 593 14.22 14.78 6.45
N CYS A 594 14.49 14.23 7.63
CA CYS A 594 14.38 14.96 8.90
C CYS A 594 15.33 16.18 8.94
N ALA A 595 16.56 16.03 8.48
CA ALA A 595 17.51 17.13 8.41
C ALA A 595 17.06 18.28 7.46
N LYS A 596 16.20 17.96 6.49
CA LYS A 596 15.54 18.93 5.60
C LYS A 596 14.23 19.51 6.17
N GLY A 597 13.78 19.04 7.33
CA GLY A 597 12.49 19.42 7.94
C GLY A 597 11.27 18.93 7.17
N LEU A 598 11.37 17.81 6.47
CA LEU A 598 10.30 17.23 5.68
C LEU A 598 9.43 16.29 6.51
N ASP A 599 8.16 16.17 6.16
CA ASP A 599 7.22 15.20 6.74
C ASP A 599 7.51 13.82 6.12
N VAL A 600 8.16 12.95 6.87
CA VAL A 600 8.57 11.61 6.41
C VAL A 600 7.41 10.62 6.39
N ASP A 601 6.38 10.84 7.22
CA ASP A 601 5.20 9.95 7.27
C ASP A 601 4.23 10.21 6.11
N LYS A 602 4.15 11.49 5.68
CA LYS A 602 3.23 11.95 4.63
C LYS A 602 4.00 12.76 3.58
N PRO A 603 4.90 12.14 2.81
CA PRO A 603 5.63 12.84 1.76
C PRO A 603 4.66 13.39 0.70
N ARG A 604 5.04 14.54 0.11
CA ARG A 604 4.21 15.19 -0.90
C ARG A 604 3.99 14.28 -2.12
N ASN A 605 2.82 14.39 -2.74
CA ASN A 605 2.47 13.70 -3.99
C ASN A 605 2.52 12.16 -3.92
N LEU A 606 2.46 11.58 -2.72
CA LEU A 606 2.40 10.14 -2.53
C LEU A 606 1.21 9.73 -1.68
N ALA A 607 0.70 8.55 -1.92
CA ALA A 607 -0.33 7.89 -1.12
C ALA A 607 0.12 6.49 -0.73
N LYS A 608 -0.29 5.99 0.45
CA LYS A 608 0.15 4.69 0.99
C LYS A 608 -0.24 3.52 0.10
N SER A 609 -1.40 3.56 -0.53
CA SER A 609 -1.90 2.50 -1.41
C SER A 609 -2.58 3.12 -2.63
N VAL A 610 -2.26 2.63 -3.83
CA VAL A 610 -2.83 3.09 -5.10
C VAL A 610 -3.92 2.11 -5.51
N THR A 611 -5.19 2.48 -5.32
CA THR A 611 -6.36 1.64 -5.61
C THR A 611 -7.13 2.12 -6.84
N VAL A 612 -6.54 2.98 -7.64
CA VAL A 612 -7.05 3.48 -8.92
C VAL A 612 -5.94 3.43 -9.95
N GLU A 613 -6.33 3.34 -11.22
CA GLU A 613 -5.42 3.53 -12.36
C GLU A 613 -5.11 4.98 -12.62
#